data_ca2c90f0c88966ede34857fd9dff210c
#
_entry.id   ca2c90f0c88966ede34857fd9dff210c
#
_cell.length_a   1.000
_cell.length_b   1.000
_cell.length_c   1.000
_cell.angle_alpha   90.00
_cell.angle_beta   90.00
_cell.angle_gamma   90.00
#
_symmetry.space_group_name_H-M   'P 1'
#
loop_
_entity.id
_entity.type
_entity.pdbx_description
1 polymer ?
#
loop_
_entity_poly.entity_id
_entity_poly.type
_entity_poly.pdbx_seq_one_letter_code
_entity_poly.pdbx_strand_id
1 'polypeptide(L)'
;MSGLVLKNVNKIYPGGQQSVKDFSLEIRDREFLILVGPAGCGKSALLRMIGGLDEISSGSLFIDGKDMTDADPKDRNIAMLFKNSVLYPGMTVEDNLSFALRMGKMAQEEIDRRIREISGYLKLSDILDKKPEDLTGEETYRALLGRAMMRRPGILLLDSTIADLEESLQKVMRRNLRISIKKWI
;
A
#
# COMPACT_ATOMS: atom_id res chain seq x y z
N MET A 1 8.62 10.77 8.57
CA MET A 1 8.43 11.37 7.25
C MET A 1 9.33 10.63 6.29
N SER A 2 8.77 9.99 5.27
CA SER A 2 9.50 8.94 4.56
C SER A 2 9.78 9.34 3.13
N GLY A 3 10.94 9.98 2.90
CA GLY A 3 11.50 10.11 1.56
C GLY A 3 12.04 8.76 1.07
N LEU A 4 11.88 8.46 -0.22
CA LEU A 4 12.39 7.24 -0.85
C LEU A 4 13.32 7.59 -1.99
N VAL A 5 14.49 6.95 -2.05
CA VAL A 5 15.45 7.12 -3.14
C VAL A 5 15.89 5.77 -3.67
N LEU A 6 15.72 5.56 -4.97
CA LEU A 6 16.27 4.45 -5.73
C LEU A 6 17.46 4.94 -6.54
N LYS A 7 18.57 4.21 -6.50
CA LYS A 7 19.79 4.54 -7.26
C LYS A 7 20.21 3.35 -8.12
N ASN A 8 20.11 3.51 -9.44
CA ASN A 8 20.57 2.54 -10.45
C ASN A 8 20.08 1.11 -10.19
N VAL A 9 18.81 0.99 -9.77
CA VAL A 9 18.23 -0.28 -9.37
C VAL A 9 17.95 -1.17 -10.58
N ASN A 10 18.36 -2.44 -10.45
CA ASN A 10 18.12 -3.47 -11.45
C ASN A 10 17.39 -4.66 -10.84
N LYS A 11 16.52 -5.30 -11.62
CA LYS A 11 15.93 -6.59 -11.30
C LYS A 11 16.14 -7.57 -12.43
N ILE A 12 16.89 -8.63 -12.12
CA ILE A 12 17.15 -9.75 -13.02
C ILE A 12 16.66 -11.02 -12.31
N TYR A 13 15.72 -11.73 -12.95
CA TYR A 13 15.22 -12.99 -12.42
C TYR A 13 16.11 -14.18 -12.80
N PRO A 14 16.00 -15.32 -12.08
CA PRO A 14 16.62 -16.56 -12.52
C PRO A 14 16.24 -16.86 -13.99
N GLY A 15 17.25 -17.15 -14.82
CA GLY A 15 17.05 -17.28 -16.28
C GLY A 15 17.41 -16.05 -17.10
N GLY A 16 17.87 -14.96 -16.46
CA GLY A 16 18.43 -13.78 -17.12
C GLY A 16 17.40 -12.75 -17.59
N GLN A 17 16.10 -12.96 -17.31
CA GLN A 17 15.08 -11.96 -17.64
C GLN A 17 15.26 -10.72 -16.77
N GLN A 18 15.59 -9.59 -17.40
CA GLN A 18 15.69 -8.30 -16.73
C GLN A 18 14.35 -7.55 -16.84
N SER A 19 13.72 -7.27 -15.69
CA SER A 19 12.43 -6.58 -15.62
C SER A 19 12.56 -5.12 -15.23
N VAL A 20 13.63 -4.73 -14.54
CA VAL A 20 13.96 -3.34 -14.22
C VAL A 20 15.43 -3.12 -14.59
N LYS A 21 15.72 -2.04 -15.31
CA LYS A 21 17.06 -1.72 -15.78
C LYS A 21 17.44 -0.31 -15.40
N ASP A 22 18.54 -0.17 -14.66
CA ASP A 22 19.20 1.09 -14.28
C ASP A 22 18.20 2.20 -13.85
N PHE A 23 17.25 1.80 -13.02
CA PHE A 23 16.15 2.68 -12.61
C PHE A 23 16.53 3.52 -11.41
N SER A 24 16.44 4.85 -11.54
CA SER A 24 16.67 5.79 -10.47
C SER A 24 15.45 6.70 -10.28
N LEU A 25 15.07 6.94 -9.03
CA LEU A 25 13.90 7.73 -8.67
C LEU A 25 14.09 8.31 -7.27
N GLU A 26 13.73 9.57 -7.10
CA GLU A 26 13.62 10.21 -5.80
C GLU A 26 12.16 10.62 -5.56
N ILE A 27 11.61 10.20 -4.44
CA ILE A 27 10.25 10.54 -3.97
C ILE A 27 10.42 11.29 -2.65
N ARG A 28 9.88 12.49 -2.59
CA ARG A 28 9.91 13.32 -1.38
C ARG A 28 8.86 12.86 -0.38
N ASP A 29 9.05 13.27 0.85
CA ASP A 29 8.02 13.12 1.88
C ASP A 29 6.69 13.73 1.41
N ARG A 30 5.58 13.02 1.71
CA ARG A 30 4.21 13.42 1.34
C ARG A 30 3.94 13.54 -0.16
N GLU A 31 4.77 12.96 -0.98
CA GLU A 31 4.58 12.95 -2.42
C GLU A 31 3.65 11.80 -2.84
N PHE A 32 2.73 12.09 -3.76
CA PHE A 32 1.89 11.11 -4.42
C PHE A 32 2.42 10.87 -5.83
N LEU A 33 3.00 9.69 -6.05
CA LEU A 33 3.59 9.28 -7.32
C LEU A 33 2.72 8.23 -8.01
N ILE A 34 2.60 8.32 -9.32
CA ILE A 34 1.96 7.30 -10.16
C ILE A 34 2.98 6.77 -11.17
N LEU A 35 3.21 5.46 -11.14
CA LEU A 35 3.99 4.76 -12.16
C LEU A 35 3.09 4.38 -13.34
N VAL A 36 3.36 4.93 -14.52
CA VAL A 36 2.62 4.65 -15.75
C VAL A 36 3.52 3.92 -16.75
N GLY A 37 2.96 2.95 -17.44
CA GLY A 37 3.68 2.20 -18.49
C GLY A 37 2.90 0.97 -18.94
N PRO A 38 3.28 0.33 -20.06
CA PRO A 38 2.61 -0.85 -20.59
C PRO A 38 2.65 -2.04 -19.61
N ALA A 39 1.81 -3.04 -19.87
CA ALA A 39 1.87 -4.29 -19.11
C ALA A 39 3.26 -4.94 -19.27
N GLY A 40 3.79 -5.52 -18.21
CA GLY A 40 5.09 -6.19 -18.22
C GLY A 40 6.33 -5.27 -18.16
N CYS A 41 6.20 -3.94 -18.13
CA CYS A 41 7.35 -3.03 -18.08
C CYS A 41 8.03 -2.91 -16.70
N GLY A 42 7.76 -3.82 -15.75
CA GLY A 42 8.48 -3.88 -14.49
C GLY A 42 7.87 -3.10 -13.32
N LYS A 43 6.69 -2.46 -13.45
CA LYS A 43 6.06 -1.67 -12.37
C LYS A 43 5.86 -2.49 -11.10
N SER A 44 5.24 -3.67 -11.20
CA SER A 44 5.00 -4.53 -10.03
C SER A 44 6.31 -5.06 -9.45
N ALA A 45 7.31 -5.38 -10.30
CA ALA A 45 8.64 -5.78 -9.81
C ALA A 45 9.29 -4.65 -9.00
N LEU A 46 9.20 -3.41 -9.48
CA LEU A 46 9.71 -2.23 -8.78
C LEU A 46 9.03 -2.05 -7.42
N LEU A 47 7.68 -2.12 -7.37
CA LEU A 47 6.93 -2.01 -6.12
C LEU A 47 7.28 -3.14 -5.14
N ARG A 48 7.47 -4.37 -5.64
CA ARG A 48 7.87 -5.53 -4.82
C ARG A 48 9.28 -5.38 -4.25
N MET A 49 10.23 -4.85 -5.04
CA MET A 49 11.59 -4.53 -4.55
C MET A 49 11.54 -3.44 -3.47
N ILE A 50 10.75 -2.37 -3.66
CA ILE A 50 10.57 -1.34 -2.63
C ILE A 50 9.97 -1.94 -1.36
N GLY A 51 8.97 -2.81 -1.49
CA GLY A 51 8.33 -3.52 -0.39
C GLY A 51 9.20 -4.58 0.30
N GLY A 52 10.36 -4.93 -0.27
CA GLY A 52 11.25 -5.98 0.24
C GLY A 52 10.75 -7.39 -0.01
N LEU A 53 9.85 -7.57 -0.97
CA LEU A 53 9.29 -8.87 -1.35
C LEU A 53 10.09 -9.55 -2.47
N ASP A 54 10.83 -8.77 -3.23
CA ASP A 54 11.79 -9.21 -4.22
C ASP A 54 13.13 -8.54 -3.92
N GLU A 55 14.22 -9.27 -4.08
CA GLU A 55 15.58 -8.75 -3.93
C GLU A 55 15.92 -7.75 -5.05
N ILE A 56 16.69 -6.75 -4.71
CA ILE A 56 17.32 -5.83 -5.66
C ILE A 56 18.56 -6.52 -6.20
N SER A 57 18.64 -6.79 -7.52
CA SER A 57 19.78 -7.49 -8.12
C SER A 57 21.06 -6.65 -8.12
N SER A 58 20.92 -5.32 -8.27
CA SER A 58 22.00 -4.34 -8.09
C SER A 58 21.40 -2.93 -7.97
N GLY A 59 22.17 -1.98 -7.48
CA GLY A 59 21.72 -0.64 -7.09
C GLY A 59 21.34 -0.57 -5.63
N SER A 60 20.71 0.50 -5.19
CA SER A 60 20.40 0.72 -3.78
C SER A 60 19.05 1.38 -3.57
N LEU A 61 18.40 1.05 -2.46
CA LEU A 61 17.17 1.65 -1.95
C LEU A 61 17.43 2.34 -0.62
N PHE A 62 17.06 3.60 -0.53
CA PHE A 62 17.09 4.36 0.72
C PHE A 62 15.68 4.80 1.12
N ILE A 63 15.36 4.67 2.41
CA ILE A 63 14.13 5.20 3.03
C ILE A 63 14.55 6.06 4.20
N ASP A 64 14.12 7.32 4.22
CA ASP A 64 14.54 8.32 5.23
C ASP A 64 16.07 8.44 5.38
N GLY A 65 16.79 8.33 4.26
CA GLY A 65 18.24 8.39 4.21
C GLY A 65 18.95 7.13 4.73
N LYS A 66 18.23 6.12 5.19
CA LYS A 66 18.79 4.84 5.61
C LYS A 66 18.82 3.87 4.44
N ASP A 67 19.92 3.15 4.28
CA ASP A 67 20.01 2.05 3.32
C ASP A 67 19.08 0.91 3.76
N MET A 68 18.12 0.59 2.89
CA MET A 68 17.13 -0.46 3.07
C MET A 68 17.17 -1.50 1.94
N THR A 69 18.28 -1.55 1.21
CA THR A 69 18.45 -2.42 0.04
C THR A 69 18.16 -3.87 0.39
N ASP A 70 18.79 -4.37 1.45
CA ASP A 70 18.67 -5.77 1.92
C ASP A 70 17.79 -5.92 3.18
N ALA A 71 17.09 -4.85 3.58
CA ALA A 71 16.27 -4.88 4.78
C ALA A 71 15.01 -5.75 4.58
N ASP A 72 14.62 -6.47 5.64
CA ASP A 72 13.38 -7.22 5.67
C ASP A 72 12.15 -6.32 5.46
N PRO A 73 11.05 -6.83 4.86
CA PRO A 73 9.81 -6.06 4.69
C PRO A 73 9.26 -5.43 5.98
N LYS A 74 9.41 -6.14 7.11
CA LYS A 74 8.93 -5.69 8.44
C LYS A 74 9.64 -4.41 8.94
N ASP A 75 10.88 -4.18 8.48
CA ASP A 75 11.73 -3.08 8.95
C ASP A 75 11.60 -1.82 8.09
N ARG A 76 10.94 -1.91 6.93
CA ARG A 76 10.79 -0.80 5.97
C ARG A 76 9.65 0.16 6.27
N ASN A 77 8.79 -0.14 7.25
CA ASN A 77 7.59 0.65 7.58
C ASN A 77 6.69 0.94 6.36
N ILE A 78 6.51 -0.06 5.50
CA ILE A 78 5.73 -0.01 4.26
C ILE A 78 4.46 -0.85 4.42
N ALA A 79 3.34 -0.36 3.89
CA ALA A 79 2.18 -1.19 3.60
C ALA A 79 2.02 -1.32 2.09
N MET A 80 1.68 -2.52 1.63
CA MET A 80 1.45 -2.80 0.21
C MET A 80 0.08 -3.43 0.01
N LEU A 81 -0.69 -2.88 -0.92
CA LEU A 81 -1.94 -3.44 -1.39
C LEU A 81 -1.73 -4.04 -2.78
N PHE A 82 -1.89 -5.36 -2.86
CA PHE A 82 -1.74 -6.11 -4.09
C PHE A 82 -3.04 -6.14 -4.90
N LYS A 83 -2.93 -6.37 -6.20
CA LYS A 83 -4.06 -6.55 -7.11
C LYS A 83 -5.10 -7.58 -6.59
N ASN A 84 -4.63 -8.69 -6.03
CA ASN A 84 -5.46 -9.79 -5.55
C ASN A 84 -5.62 -9.78 -4.01
N SER A 85 -5.48 -8.62 -3.37
CA SER A 85 -5.74 -8.52 -1.94
C SER A 85 -7.22 -8.77 -1.65
N VAL A 86 -7.48 -9.57 -0.59
CA VAL A 86 -8.83 -9.87 -0.11
C VAL A 86 -8.95 -9.54 1.37
N LEU A 87 -10.15 -9.22 1.80
CA LEU A 87 -10.48 -9.12 3.22
C LEU A 87 -10.49 -10.53 3.85
N TYR A 88 -10.24 -10.62 5.14
CA TYR A 88 -10.35 -11.88 5.86
C TYR A 88 -11.82 -12.33 5.89
N PRO A 89 -12.14 -13.52 5.34
CA PRO A 89 -13.50 -14.01 5.33
C PRO A 89 -14.00 -14.27 6.75
N GLY A 90 -15.30 -14.11 6.97
CA GLY A 90 -15.94 -14.33 8.27
C GLY A 90 -15.72 -13.23 9.30
N MET A 91 -14.84 -12.26 9.02
CA MET A 91 -14.61 -11.07 9.83
C MET A 91 -15.38 -9.87 9.28
N THR A 92 -15.91 -9.01 10.15
CA THR A 92 -16.48 -7.73 9.73
C THR A 92 -15.43 -6.79 9.14
N VAL A 93 -15.84 -5.69 8.53
CA VAL A 93 -14.91 -4.64 8.11
C VAL A 93 -14.12 -4.11 9.32
N GLU A 94 -14.78 -3.86 10.44
CA GLU A 94 -14.11 -3.40 11.67
C GLU A 94 -13.06 -4.40 12.16
N ASP A 95 -13.38 -5.69 12.18
CA ASP A 95 -12.42 -6.74 12.55
C ASP A 95 -11.24 -6.78 11.59
N ASN A 96 -11.48 -6.68 10.27
CA ASN A 96 -10.43 -6.61 9.26
C ASN A 96 -9.50 -5.42 9.49
N LEU A 97 -10.04 -4.25 9.83
CA LEU A 97 -9.25 -3.06 10.12
C LEU A 97 -8.39 -3.25 11.38
N SER A 98 -8.97 -3.79 12.45
CA SER A 98 -8.33 -3.85 13.77
C SER A 98 -7.42 -5.06 13.96
N PHE A 99 -7.56 -6.12 13.17
CA PHE A 99 -6.90 -7.42 13.36
C PHE A 99 -5.40 -7.32 13.66
N ALA A 100 -4.64 -6.66 12.79
CA ALA A 100 -3.19 -6.56 12.94
C ALA A 100 -2.77 -5.79 14.21
N LEU A 101 -3.56 -4.81 14.62
CA LEU A 101 -3.30 -4.01 15.83
C LEU A 101 -3.64 -4.78 17.09
N ARG A 102 -4.75 -5.55 17.09
CA ARG A 102 -5.11 -6.47 18.19
C ARG A 102 -4.03 -7.54 18.40
N MET A 103 -3.55 -8.14 17.30
CA MET A 103 -2.43 -9.10 17.36
C MET A 103 -1.13 -8.48 17.89
N GLY A 104 -0.90 -7.20 17.60
CA GLY A 104 0.20 -6.40 18.15
C GLY A 104 -0.03 -5.92 19.59
N LYS A 105 -1.12 -6.36 20.24
CA LYS A 105 -1.51 -6.00 21.64
C LYS A 105 -1.63 -4.48 21.85
N MET A 106 -2.05 -3.75 20.83
CA MET A 106 -2.35 -2.32 20.97
C MET A 106 -3.56 -2.11 21.88
N ALA A 107 -3.56 -1.04 22.68
CA ALA A 107 -4.68 -0.71 23.55
C ALA A 107 -5.97 -0.49 22.74
N GLN A 108 -7.11 -1.00 23.24
CA GLN A 108 -8.39 -0.94 22.53
C GLN A 108 -8.81 0.50 22.21
N GLU A 109 -8.61 1.43 23.13
CA GLU A 109 -8.92 2.86 22.94
C GLU A 109 -8.20 3.46 21.73
N GLU A 110 -6.93 3.09 21.52
CA GLU A 110 -6.13 3.54 20.37
C GLU A 110 -6.62 2.89 19.06
N ILE A 111 -7.01 1.61 19.11
CA ILE A 111 -7.62 0.90 17.97
C ILE A 111 -8.91 1.62 17.57
N ASP A 112 -9.81 1.89 18.50
CA ASP A 112 -11.10 2.54 18.27
C ASP A 112 -10.91 3.96 17.72
N ARG A 113 -9.92 4.68 18.22
CA ARG A 113 -9.54 5.99 17.70
C ARG A 113 -9.13 5.92 16.25
N ARG A 114 -8.27 4.96 15.88
CA ARG A 114 -7.81 4.76 14.49
C ARG A 114 -8.94 4.31 13.57
N ILE A 115 -9.83 3.43 14.03
CA ILE A 115 -11.00 3.01 13.25
C ILE A 115 -11.86 4.22 12.93
N ARG A 116 -12.20 5.06 13.91
CA ARG A 116 -13.00 6.28 13.67
C ARG A 116 -12.32 7.22 12.67
N GLU A 117 -11.02 7.43 12.81
CA GLU A 117 -10.24 8.29 11.93
C GLU A 117 -10.25 7.77 10.47
N ILE A 118 -9.87 6.52 10.27
CA ILE A 118 -9.79 5.88 8.94
C ILE A 118 -11.17 5.76 8.31
N SER A 119 -12.20 5.39 9.09
CA SER A 119 -13.57 5.28 8.60
C SER A 119 -14.12 6.62 8.13
N GLY A 120 -13.77 7.70 8.81
CA GLY A 120 -14.12 9.06 8.36
C GLY A 120 -13.46 9.44 7.04
N TYR A 121 -12.17 9.09 6.84
CA TYR A 121 -11.47 9.38 5.60
C TYR A 121 -11.95 8.54 4.41
N LEU A 122 -12.21 7.26 4.63
CA LEU A 122 -12.54 6.29 3.59
C LEU A 122 -14.04 6.02 3.46
N LYS A 123 -14.88 6.72 4.24
CA LYS A 123 -16.35 6.54 4.28
C LYS A 123 -16.72 5.08 4.54
N LEU A 124 -16.19 4.52 5.62
CA LEU A 124 -16.44 3.14 6.04
C LEU A 124 -17.45 3.04 7.18
N SER A 125 -17.87 4.16 7.79
CA SER A 125 -18.68 4.16 9.01
C SER A 125 -19.97 3.33 8.89
N ASP A 126 -20.62 3.38 7.72
CA ASP A 126 -21.91 2.72 7.49
C ASP A 126 -21.75 1.22 7.11
N ILE A 127 -20.52 0.73 7.00
CA ILE A 127 -20.23 -0.63 6.58
C ILE A 127 -19.31 -1.39 7.55
N LEU A 128 -19.00 -0.82 8.71
CA LEU A 128 -18.09 -1.44 9.69
C LEU A 128 -18.55 -2.82 10.14
N ASP A 129 -19.86 -3.01 10.30
CA ASP A 129 -20.47 -4.27 10.74
C ASP A 129 -20.71 -5.28 9.61
N LYS A 130 -20.54 -4.85 8.33
CA LYS A 130 -20.71 -5.74 7.18
C LYS A 130 -19.56 -6.73 7.06
N LYS A 131 -19.87 -7.91 6.51
CA LYS A 131 -18.86 -8.89 6.11
C LYS A 131 -18.44 -8.71 4.66
N PRO A 132 -17.27 -9.28 4.25
CA PRO A 132 -16.76 -9.14 2.89
C PRO A 132 -17.74 -9.54 1.79
N GLU A 133 -18.56 -10.55 2.03
CA GLU A 133 -19.59 -11.04 1.11
C GLU A 133 -20.73 -10.06 0.86
N ASP A 134 -20.95 -9.10 1.75
CA ASP A 134 -22.02 -8.12 1.68
C ASP A 134 -21.55 -6.77 1.09
N LEU A 135 -20.27 -6.70 0.68
CA LEU A 135 -19.66 -5.48 0.19
C LEU A 135 -19.70 -5.39 -1.34
N THR A 136 -19.94 -4.20 -1.85
CA THR A 136 -19.66 -3.87 -3.25
C THR A 136 -18.14 -3.86 -3.51
N GLY A 137 -17.73 -3.92 -4.79
CA GLY A 137 -16.31 -3.83 -5.15
C GLY A 137 -15.64 -2.54 -4.65
N GLU A 138 -16.36 -1.41 -4.67
CA GLU A 138 -15.87 -0.13 -4.13
C GLU A 138 -15.71 -0.19 -2.61
N GLU A 139 -16.70 -0.71 -1.88
CA GLU A 139 -16.64 -0.86 -0.43
C GLU A 139 -15.49 -1.80 -0.02
N THR A 140 -15.34 -2.92 -0.72
CA THR A 140 -14.23 -3.87 -0.52
C THR A 140 -12.88 -3.18 -0.70
N TYR A 141 -12.71 -2.41 -1.77
CA TYR A 141 -11.45 -1.69 -2.00
C TYR A 141 -11.16 -0.65 -0.90
N ARG A 142 -12.17 0.13 -0.49
CA ARG A 142 -12.03 1.10 0.60
C ARG A 142 -11.66 0.43 1.92
N ALA A 143 -12.26 -0.72 2.23
CA ALA A 143 -11.94 -1.51 3.43
C ALA A 143 -10.52 -2.08 3.37
N LEU A 144 -10.07 -2.61 2.22
CA LEU A 144 -8.69 -3.07 2.00
C LEU A 144 -7.67 -1.96 2.19
N LEU A 145 -7.95 -0.78 1.64
CA LEU A 145 -7.11 0.40 1.83
C LEU A 145 -7.07 0.83 3.29
N GLY A 146 -8.23 0.85 3.96
CA GLY A 146 -8.32 1.12 5.39
C GLY A 146 -7.46 0.18 6.21
N ARG A 147 -7.55 -1.13 5.96
CA ARG A 147 -6.71 -2.14 6.63
C ARG A 147 -5.22 -1.88 6.45
N ALA A 148 -4.79 -1.51 5.25
CA ALA A 148 -3.39 -1.16 5.00
C ALA A 148 -2.94 0.09 5.78
N MET A 149 -3.82 1.09 5.91
CA MET A 149 -3.54 2.35 6.59
C MET A 149 -3.57 2.25 8.12
N MET A 150 -4.27 1.26 8.71
CA MET A 150 -4.39 1.11 10.16
C MET A 150 -3.04 1.04 10.91
N ARG A 151 -2.01 0.51 10.27
CA ARG A 151 -0.65 0.42 10.84
C ARG A 151 0.13 1.74 10.79
N ARG A 152 -0.42 2.77 10.14
CA ARG A 152 0.25 4.05 9.88
C ARG A 152 1.61 3.87 9.21
N PRO A 153 1.65 3.25 8.04
CA PRO A 153 2.90 3.06 7.31
C PRO A 153 3.48 4.41 6.87
N GLY A 154 4.80 4.52 6.83
CA GLY A 154 5.47 5.67 6.24
C GLY A 154 5.31 5.75 4.71
N ILE A 155 5.16 4.59 4.06
CA ILE A 155 4.96 4.48 2.61
C ILE A 155 3.81 3.51 2.33
N LEU A 156 2.90 3.90 1.44
CA LEU A 156 1.81 3.05 0.97
C LEU A 156 2.01 2.73 -0.51
N LEU A 157 2.19 1.47 -0.85
CA LEU A 157 2.34 0.98 -2.21
C LEU A 157 1.03 0.35 -2.70
N LEU A 158 0.59 0.74 -3.89
CA LEU A 158 -0.65 0.26 -4.51
C LEU A 158 -0.30 -0.37 -5.86
N ASP A 159 -0.32 -1.71 -5.94
CA ASP A 159 0.00 -2.43 -7.17
C ASP A 159 -1.24 -2.72 -8.00
N SER A 160 -1.41 -2.00 -9.11
CA SER A 160 -2.45 -2.19 -10.15
C SER A 160 -3.91 -2.22 -9.65
N THR A 161 -4.14 -1.93 -8.39
CA THR A 161 -5.46 -2.05 -7.74
C THR A 161 -6.49 -1.05 -8.28
N ILE A 162 -6.04 0.08 -8.80
CA ILE A 162 -6.92 1.13 -9.33
C ILE A 162 -7.15 0.95 -10.84
N ALA A 163 -6.18 0.40 -11.58
CA ALA A 163 -6.25 0.29 -13.03
C ALA A 163 -7.32 -0.70 -13.52
N ASP A 164 -7.68 -1.67 -12.70
CA ASP A 164 -8.68 -2.70 -13.02
C ASP A 164 -10.11 -2.31 -12.59
N LEU A 165 -10.28 -1.16 -11.94
CA LEU A 165 -11.58 -0.63 -11.59
C LEU A 165 -12.22 0.10 -12.78
N GLU A 166 -13.54 0.17 -12.83
CA GLU A 166 -14.23 1.01 -13.81
C GLU A 166 -13.74 2.47 -13.77
N GLU A 167 -13.72 3.12 -14.93
CA GLU A 167 -13.11 4.46 -15.09
C GLU A 167 -13.73 5.51 -14.15
N SER A 168 -15.01 5.43 -13.89
CA SER A 168 -15.74 6.26 -12.92
C SER A 168 -15.19 6.09 -11.51
N LEU A 169 -14.95 4.83 -11.12
CA LEU A 169 -14.44 4.44 -9.83
C LEU A 169 -12.96 4.84 -9.69
N GLN A 170 -12.18 4.70 -10.76
CA GLN A 170 -10.79 5.18 -10.77
C GLN A 170 -10.68 6.68 -10.48
N LYS A 171 -11.55 7.51 -11.06
CA LYS A 171 -11.57 8.97 -10.84
C LYS A 171 -11.91 9.31 -9.38
N VAL A 172 -12.92 8.65 -8.84
CA VAL A 172 -13.34 8.83 -7.43
C VAL A 172 -12.23 8.39 -6.48
N MET A 173 -11.62 7.24 -6.74
CA MET A 173 -10.55 6.68 -5.91
C MET A 173 -9.29 7.53 -5.93
N ARG A 174 -8.83 7.97 -7.10
CA ARG A 174 -7.67 8.88 -7.20
C ARG A 174 -7.91 10.19 -6.43
N ARG A 175 -9.13 10.73 -6.50
CA ARG A 175 -9.51 11.93 -5.75
C ARG A 175 -9.53 11.67 -4.24
N ASN A 176 -10.15 10.58 -3.81
CA ASN A 176 -10.26 10.23 -2.39
C ASN A 176 -8.90 9.88 -1.78
N LEU A 177 -8.05 9.11 -2.48
CA LEU A 177 -6.69 8.84 -2.07
C LEU A 177 -5.87 10.12 -1.90
N ARG A 178 -5.93 11.02 -2.88
CA ARG A 178 -5.18 12.29 -2.82
C ARG A 178 -5.64 13.19 -1.66
N ILE A 179 -6.93 13.20 -1.34
CA ILE A 179 -7.49 13.95 -0.22
C ILE A 179 -7.16 13.26 1.11
N SER A 180 -7.32 11.94 1.18
CA SER A 180 -7.07 11.14 2.39
C SER A 180 -5.59 11.16 2.76
N ILE A 181 -4.70 10.96 1.80
CA ILE A 181 -3.25 11.00 2.02
C ILE A 181 -2.84 12.39 2.50
N LYS A 182 -3.33 13.50 1.88
CA LYS A 182 -3.00 14.86 2.33
C LYS A 182 -3.49 15.19 3.74
N LYS A 183 -4.56 14.56 4.21
CA LYS A 183 -5.09 14.78 5.57
C LYS A 183 -4.48 13.83 6.60
N TRP A 184 -3.96 12.69 6.14
CA TRP A 184 -3.48 11.62 6.99
C TRP A 184 -1.97 11.76 7.30
N ILE A 185 -1.23 12.51 6.49
CA ILE A 185 0.16 12.87 6.63
C ILE A 185 0.28 14.32 7.16
#